data_603a9fbdf1a051ef147bf934a54f160a
#
_entry.id   603a9fbdf1a051ef147bf934a54f160a
#
_cell.length_a   1.000
_cell.length_b   1.000
_cell.length_c   1.000
_cell.angle_alpha   90.00
_cell.angle_beta   90.00
_cell.angle_gamma   90.00
#
_symmetry.space_group_name_H-M   'P 1'
#
loop_
_entity.id
_entity.type
_entity.pdbx_description
1 polymer ?
#
loop_
_entity_poly.entity_id
_entity_poly.type
_entity_poly.pdbx_seq_one_letter_code
_entity_poly.pdbx_strand_id
1 'polypeptide(L)'
;MQLIRPFGPIVAKVTIPKNIIDSLNKYVDEIINNESKSKKLDYGKNLAGNVKQEFLLEKEFSASSGWEGFLKENVGEWIFKSLNKKITRFDIIDSWI
;
A
#
# COMPACT_ATOMS: atom_id res chain seq x y z
N MET A 1 -0.52 16.67 -3.10
CA MET A 1 0.58 16.09 -2.29
C MET A 1 1.19 17.18 -1.43
N GLN A 2 1.31 16.94 -0.15
CA GLN A 2 1.99 17.85 0.77
C GLN A 2 3.40 17.31 1.06
N LEU A 3 4.43 18.15 0.86
CA LEU A 3 5.82 17.80 1.16
C LEU A 3 6.24 18.49 2.47
N ILE A 4 6.83 17.72 3.36
CA ILE A 4 7.27 18.18 4.68
C ILE A 4 8.71 17.74 4.90
N ARG A 5 9.56 18.65 5.38
CA ARG A 5 10.94 18.33 5.76
C ARG A 5 11.16 18.68 7.23
N PRO A 6 10.76 17.81 8.18
CA PRO A 6 11.01 18.08 9.61
C PRO A 6 12.49 17.95 9.98
N PHE A 7 13.14 16.88 9.53
CA PHE A 7 14.56 16.59 9.73
C PHE A 7 15.08 15.79 8.54
N GLY A 8 16.09 16.21 7.83
CA GLY A 8 16.72 15.43 6.76
C GLY A 8 15.76 15.10 5.61
N PRO A 9 15.29 13.85 5.43
CA PRO A 9 14.51 13.47 4.25
C PRO A 9 13.15 14.17 4.15
N ILE A 10 12.73 14.44 2.91
CA ILE A 10 11.42 15.04 2.63
C ILE A 10 10.35 13.96 2.78
N VAL A 11 9.32 14.27 3.55
CA VAL A 11 8.15 13.40 3.75
C VAL A 11 7.03 13.88 2.83
N ALA A 12 6.38 12.97 2.14
CA ALA A 12 5.18 13.25 1.36
C ALA A 12 3.94 12.76 2.12
N LYS A 13 2.92 13.62 2.16
CA LYS A 13 1.61 13.28 2.73
C LYS A 13 0.56 13.41 1.64
N VAL A 14 -0.21 12.34 1.43
CA VAL A 14 -1.26 12.29 0.40
C VAL A 14 -2.54 11.70 0.98
N THR A 15 -3.66 12.03 0.36
CA THR A 15 -4.96 11.46 0.72
C THR A 15 -5.30 10.34 -0.27
N ILE A 16 -5.66 9.17 0.26
CA ILE A 16 -6.09 8.04 -0.56
C ILE A 16 -7.52 8.33 -1.07
N PRO A 17 -7.79 8.20 -2.38
CA PRO A 17 -9.14 8.35 -2.91
C PRO A 17 -10.15 7.41 -2.26
N LYS A 18 -11.38 7.88 -2.06
CA LYS A 18 -12.44 7.12 -1.39
C LYS A 18 -12.72 5.77 -2.04
N ASN A 19 -12.73 5.70 -3.38
CA ASN A 19 -12.97 4.46 -4.10
C ASN A 19 -11.92 3.39 -3.80
N ILE A 20 -10.66 3.77 -3.59
CA ILE A 20 -9.59 2.85 -3.22
C ILE A 20 -9.77 2.42 -1.76
N ILE A 21 -10.09 3.33 -0.85
CA ILE A 21 -10.38 3.02 0.55
C ILE A 21 -11.54 2.02 0.65
N ASP A 22 -12.61 2.26 -0.08
CA ASP A 22 -13.77 1.37 -0.10
C ASP A 22 -13.40 -0.03 -0.60
N SER A 23 -12.57 -0.11 -1.63
CA SER A 23 -12.07 -1.41 -2.15
C SER A 23 -11.19 -2.14 -1.13
N LEU A 24 -10.31 -1.43 -0.44
CA LEU A 24 -9.46 -2.01 0.61
C LEU A 24 -10.31 -2.54 1.78
N ASN A 25 -11.28 -1.77 2.24
CA ASN A 25 -12.17 -2.19 3.31
C ASN A 25 -12.99 -3.42 2.93
N LYS A 26 -13.51 -3.46 1.71
CA LYS A 26 -14.24 -4.62 1.20
C LYS A 26 -13.34 -5.85 1.13
N TYR A 27 -12.12 -5.70 0.68
CA TYR A 27 -11.13 -6.78 0.63
C TYR A 27 -10.87 -7.38 2.01
N VAL A 28 -10.66 -6.53 3.02
CA VAL A 28 -10.47 -6.98 4.41
C VAL A 28 -11.69 -7.71 4.93
N ASP A 29 -12.89 -7.16 4.71
CA ASP A 29 -14.14 -7.78 5.16
C ASP A 29 -14.35 -9.16 4.54
N GLU A 30 -14.04 -9.33 3.26
CA GLU A 30 -14.14 -10.63 2.57
C GLU A 30 -13.14 -11.65 3.13
N ILE A 31 -11.92 -11.21 3.49
CA ILE A 31 -10.93 -12.10 4.11
C ILE A 31 -11.37 -12.51 5.52
N ILE A 32 -11.82 -11.58 6.33
CA ILE A 32 -12.26 -11.84 7.70
C ILE A 32 -13.44 -12.83 7.73
N ASN A 33 -14.35 -12.70 6.78
CA ASN A 33 -15.53 -13.56 6.67
C ASN A 33 -15.26 -14.93 6.02
N ASN A 34 -14.03 -15.19 5.57
CA ASN A 34 -13.61 -16.44 4.98
C ASN A 34 -12.39 -17.00 5.72
N GLU A 35 -12.61 -17.99 6.58
CA GLU A 35 -11.57 -18.57 7.43
C GLU A 35 -10.40 -19.16 6.63
N SER A 36 -10.67 -19.86 5.55
CA SER A 36 -9.63 -20.43 4.69
C SER A 36 -8.76 -19.34 4.07
N LYS A 37 -9.37 -18.28 3.55
CA LYS A 37 -8.68 -17.14 2.94
C LYS A 37 -7.91 -16.36 3.98
N SER A 38 -8.48 -16.18 5.17
CA SER A 38 -7.84 -15.51 6.30
C SER A 38 -6.53 -16.21 6.71
N LYS A 39 -6.56 -17.53 6.83
CA LYS A 39 -5.35 -18.32 7.14
C LYS A 39 -4.29 -18.23 6.06
N LYS A 40 -4.70 -18.28 4.79
CA LYS A 40 -3.80 -18.24 3.63
C LYS A 40 -3.09 -16.91 3.51
N LEU A 41 -3.80 -15.80 3.75
CA LEU A 41 -3.29 -14.44 3.53
C LEU A 41 -2.71 -13.78 4.78
N ASP A 42 -2.83 -14.41 5.96
CA ASP A 42 -2.27 -13.86 7.18
C ASP A 42 -0.73 -13.90 7.13
N TYR A 43 -0.13 -12.73 7.00
CA TYR A 43 1.30 -12.52 6.92
C TYR A 43 1.92 -12.10 8.26
N GLY A 44 1.12 -11.99 9.31
CA GLY A 44 1.54 -11.47 10.60
C GLY A 44 2.72 -12.20 11.23
N LYS A 45 2.83 -13.51 11.00
CA LYS A 45 3.95 -14.34 11.52
C LYS A 45 5.30 -14.01 10.92
N ASN A 46 5.32 -13.40 9.73
CA ASN A 46 6.52 -13.05 9.00
C ASN A 46 6.96 -11.61 9.28
N LEU A 47 6.18 -10.86 10.06
CA LEU A 47 6.47 -9.47 10.40
C LEU A 47 7.20 -9.39 11.74
N ALA A 48 8.07 -8.38 11.89
CA ALA A 48 8.73 -8.09 13.13
C ALA A 48 7.70 -7.74 14.21
N GLY A 49 7.87 -8.24 15.45
CA GLY A 49 6.97 -7.97 16.55
C GLY A 49 5.79 -8.94 16.67
N ASN A 50 5.76 -10.01 15.88
CA ASN A 50 4.75 -11.05 15.95
C ASN A 50 3.31 -10.49 15.88
N VAL A 51 3.05 -9.67 14.88
CA VAL A 51 1.75 -9.05 14.64
C VAL A 51 0.74 -10.10 14.17
N LYS A 52 -0.49 -10.04 14.69
CA LYS A 52 -1.59 -10.92 14.28
C LYS A 52 -2.49 -10.20 13.30
N GLN A 53 -3.07 -10.96 12.35
CA GLN A 53 -4.06 -10.47 11.39
C GLN A 53 -3.55 -9.33 10.50
N GLU A 54 -2.33 -9.44 10.02
CA GLU A 54 -1.81 -8.62 8.93
C GLU A 54 -1.99 -9.41 7.62
N PHE A 55 -2.91 -8.99 6.79
CA PHE A 55 -3.26 -9.72 5.58
C PHE A 55 -2.48 -9.22 4.38
N LEU A 56 -1.93 -10.15 3.60
CA LEU A 56 -1.23 -9.83 2.37
C LEU A 56 -2.23 -9.34 1.31
N LEU A 57 -1.90 -8.23 0.66
CA LEU A 57 -2.64 -7.76 -0.51
C LEU A 57 -2.15 -8.50 -1.75
N GLU A 58 -3.03 -9.26 -2.36
CA GLU A 58 -2.72 -10.00 -3.59
C GLU A 58 -2.43 -9.03 -4.74
N LYS A 59 -1.48 -9.36 -5.60
CA LYS A 59 -1.04 -8.48 -6.70
C LYS A 59 -2.18 -8.13 -7.66
N GLU A 60 -3.04 -9.10 -7.95
CA GLU A 60 -4.21 -8.87 -8.81
C GLU A 60 -5.18 -7.85 -8.22
N PHE A 61 -5.43 -7.95 -6.92
CA PHE A 61 -6.26 -6.99 -6.21
C PHE A 61 -5.61 -5.59 -6.19
N SER A 62 -4.30 -5.50 -5.92
CA SER A 62 -3.58 -4.22 -5.91
C SER A 62 -3.69 -3.51 -7.26
N ALA A 63 -3.62 -4.24 -8.35
CA ALA A 63 -3.79 -3.70 -9.70
C ALA A 63 -5.24 -3.28 -9.97
N SER A 64 -6.20 -4.16 -9.71
CA SER A 64 -7.62 -3.93 -10.04
C SER A 64 -8.30 -2.88 -9.19
N SER A 65 -7.90 -2.72 -7.93
CA SER A 65 -8.46 -1.72 -7.01
C SER A 65 -7.99 -0.30 -7.26
N GLY A 66 -6.92 -0.13 -8.06
CA GLY A 66 -6.26 1.16 -8.26
C GLY A 66 -5.18 1.47 -7.22
N TRP A 67 -4.97 0.60 -6.24
CA TRP A 67 -3.97 0.81 -5.20
C TRP A 67 -2.55 0.90 -5.74
N GLU A 68 -2.17 -0.03 -6.62
CA GLU A 68 -0.85 -0.03 -7.26
C GLU A 68 -0.63 1.25 -8.09
N GLY A 69 -1.60 1.63 -8.89
CA GLY A 69 -1.53 2.85 -9.70
C GLY A 69 -1.42 4.11 -8.85
N PHE A 70 -2.17 4.17 -7.76
CA PHE A 70 -2.09 5.26 -6.79
C PHE A 70 -0.69 5.38 -6.18
N LEU A 71 -0.11 4.27 -5.74
CA LEU A 71 1.24 4.25 -5.17
C LEU A 71 2.28 4.67 -6.20
N LYS A 72 2.22 4.11 -7.40
CA LYS A 72 3.16 4.43 -8.49
C LYS A 72 3.15 5.93 -8.82
N GLU A 73 1.98 6.51 -8.98
CA GLU A 73 1.81 7.93 -9.29
C GLU A 73 2.36 8.81 -8.17
N ASN A 74 2.00 8.52 -6.93
CA ASN A 74 2.42 9.36 -5.79
C ASN A 74 3.89 9.21 -5.45
N VAL A 75 4.45 8.01 -5.54
CA VAL A 75 5.88 7.78 -5.35
C VAL A 75 6.67 8.50 -6.45
N GLY A 76 6.22 8.41 -7.70
CA GLY A 76 6.84 9.12 -8.82
C GLY A 76 6.84 10.63 -8.63
N GLU A 77 5.72 11.20 -8.21
CA GLU A 77 5.58 12.63 -7.92
C GLU A 77 6.49 13.06 -6.77
N TRP A 78 6.52 12.28 -5.70
CA TRP A 78 7.39 12.55 -4.56
C TRP A 78 8.87 12.57 -4.95
N ILE A 79 9.32 11.58 -5.72
CA ILE A 79 10.71 11.51 -6.19
C ILE A 79 11.03 12.69 -7.09
N PHE A 80 10.13 13.03 -8.01
CA PHE A 80 10.32 14.17 -8.90
C PHE A 80 10.44 15.49 -8.15
N LYS A 81 9.52 15.75 -7.21
CA LYS A 81 9.52 17.00 -6.42
C LYS A 81 10.67 17.08 -5.44
N SER A 82 11.12 15.95 -4.91
CA SER A 82 12.18 15.90 -3.89
C SER A 82 13.59 15.88 -4.49
N LEU A 83 13.80 15.15 -5.58
CA LEU A 83 15.10 14.88 -6.16
C LEU A 83 15.24 15.34 -7.61
N ASN A 84 14.18 15.85 -8.21
CA ASN A 84 14.12 16.23 -9.64
C ASN A 84 14.53 15.08 -10.57
N LYS A 85 14.11 13.86 -10.23
CA LYS A 85 14.39 12.66 -10.99
C LYS A 85 13.08 11.97 -11.38
N LYS A 86 13.06 11.34 -12.56
CA LYS A 86 11.95 10.51 -13.00
C LYS A 86 12.22 9.05 -12.70
N ILE A 87 11.22 8.35 -12.14
CA ILE A 87 11.30 6.89 -12.00
C ILE A 87 11.09 6.24 -13.35
N THR A 88 11.88 5.20 -13.65
CA THR A 88 11.76 4.41 -14.87
C THR A 88 11.11 3.05 -14.60
N ARG A 89 11.11 2.62 -13.35
CA ARG A 89 10.53 1.34 -12.92
C ARG A 89 9.98 1.47 -11.51
N PHE A 90 8.84 0.80 -11.27
CA PHE A 90 8.19 0.71 -9.97
C PHE A 90 7.69 -0.72 -9.76
N ASP A 91 8.14 -1.36 -8.69
CA ASP A 91 7.71 -2.70 -8.31
C ASP A 91 7.25 -2.68 -6.84
N ILE A 92 6.10 -3.27 -6.57
CA ILE A 92 5.67 -3.55 -5.20
C ILE A 92 6.13 -4.97 -4.87
N ILE A 93 7.01 -5.09 -3.87
CA ILE A 93 7.49 -6.38 -3.41
C ILE A 93 6.41 -7.07 -2.58
N ASP A 94 5.95 -6.40 -1.52
CA ASP A 94 4.88 -6.87 -0.65
C ASP A 94 4.02 -5.70 -0.18
N SER A 95 2.73 -5.95 0.00
CA SER A 95 1.80 -5.03 0.65
C SER A 95 0.90 -5.84 1.59
N TRP A 96 0.62 -5.30 2.76
CA TRP A 96 -0.30 -5.91 3.71
C TRP A 96 -1.15 -4.87 4.42
N ILE A 97 -2.25 -5.32 4.99
CA ILE A 97 -3.24 -4.47 5.65
C ILE A 97 -3.71 -5.13 6.95
#